data_1059309c54e3e566b6d82bd774caf2cd
#
_entry.id   1059309c54e3e566b6d82bd774caf2cd
#
_cell.length_a   1.000
_cell.length_b   1.000
_cell.length_c   1.000
_cell.angle_alpha   90.00
_cell.angle_beta   90.00
_cell.angle_gamma   90.00
#
_symmetry.space_group_name_H-M   'P 1'
#
loop_
_entity.id
_entity.type
_entity.pdbx_description
1 polymer ?
#
loop_
_entity_poly.entity_id
_entity_poly.type
_entity_poly.pdbx_seq_one_letter_code
_entity_poly.pdbx_strand_id
1 'polypeptide(L)'
;MKFVSIAAKGIKEIFRDKKGLAFLIVFPMAFMFVFGFAFGSTNTANEPMDIAVLNHDNGTTLYYQNIPEEINFGDNFTNMLKDLKYEDRVTHLFNVHNVSEDKANDMLMKREIACILIIPENFSNAIRAMINETIRTEITSNIGEMIIGMGITEWNTTNGTYYYDAENNTLYLDDEPVNITGFTDFPANYTLPEVENVTAEIVIKGDTGYIEFGRAQSVLIKVFEEYKNEIKRNAKENVSLYFGTEKEYYDFVQSEIKPIPGMESFTIFDYQAPGIIVFALLMMVPAVAGTLARECEKGTLERLKLSKMSSFDLLFGTLLPWSLIAAVQVVILFLVALLMGFHWQGGNLSIILAVGIGIIGGIASISLGLLVAAFVKSEKHATTLSPIIAVPMSFLVGSFFPLPKAVIGYINGKSFQVYDVFPWAHTVNALRSVPTFGNYDISYYVVMMSILTAILFIAGIVCFSKNRLKAE
;
A
#
# COMPACT_ATOMS: atom_id res chain seq x y z
N MET A 1 21.40 30.39 19.38
CA MET A 1 21.46 29.68 18.09
C MET A 1 20.86 30.59 17.02
N LYS A 2 21.63 30.96 15.97
CA LYS A 2 21.21 31.99 14.99
C LYS A 2 20.00 31.52 14.13
N PHE A 3 19.90 30.24 13.82
CA PHE A 3 18.76 29.68 13.03
C PHE A 3 17.40 29.82 13.73
N VAL A 4 17.38 29.80 15.12
CA VAL A 4 16.12 29.97 15.88
C VAL A 4 15.54 31.36 15.68
N SER A 5 16.39 32.39 15.64
CA SER A 5 15.96 33.78 15.40
C SER A 5 15.40 33.94 13.97
N ILE A 6 15.97 33.22 12.98
CA ILE A 6 15.48 33.21 11.60
C ILE A 6 14.13 32.49 11.53
N ALA A 7 14.03 31.34 12.19
CA ALA A 7 12.78 30.60 12.26
C ALA A 7 11.65 31.42 12.88
N ALA A 8 11.92 32.11 14.02
CA ALA A 8 10.97 32.99 14.68
C ALA A 8 10.55 34.18 13.80
N LYS A 9 11.51 34.78 13.04
CA LYS A 9 11.20 35.80 12.01
C LYS A 9 10.35 35.23 10.93
N GLY A 10 10.71 34.06 10.36
CA GLY A 10 9.98 33.40 9.28
C GLY A 10 8.52 33.08 9.67
N ILE A 11 8.30 32.55 10.88
CA ILE A 11 6.95 32.31 11.41
C ILE A 11 6.13 33.60 11.41
N LYS A 12 6.68 34.70 11.94
CA LYS A 12 5.98 36.00 11.98
C LYS A 12 5.68 36.52 10.58
N GLU A 13 6.58 36.35 9.63
CA GLU A 13 6.40 36.78 8.23
C GLU A 13 5.31 36.01 7.55
N ILE A 14 5.28 34.67 7.68
CA ILE A 14 4.25 33.81 7.11
C ILE A 14 2.88 34.17 7.68
N PHE A 15 2.74 34.31 8.99
CA PHE A 15 1.47 34.69 9.61
C PHE A 15 1.02 36.12 9.27
N ARG A 16 1.95 37.00 8.89
CA ARG A 16 1.65 38.35 8.43
C ARG A 16 1.18 38.41 6.98
N ASP A 17 1.62 37.48 6.15
CA ASP A 17 1.16 37.30 4.78
C ASP A 17 -0.14 36.48 4.74
N LYS A 18 -1.22 37.11 5.22
CA LYS A 18 -2.53 36.46 5.28
C LYS A 18 -3.04 35.98 3.91
N LYS A 19 -2.68 36.69 2.82
CA LYS A 19 -3.11 36.32 1.46
C LYS A 19 -2.36 35.10 0.96
N GLY A 20 -1.04 35.03 1.14
CA GLY A 20 -0.21 33.89 0.80
C GLY A 20 -0.59 32.66 1.61
N LEU A 21 -0.80 32.81 2.93
CA LEU A 21 -1.22 31.72 3.81
C LEU A 21 -2.63 31.20 3.44
N ALA A 22 -3.57 32.12 3.19
CA ALA A 22 -4.90 31.75 2.76
C ALA A 22 -4.87 30.99 1.42
N PHE A 23 -4.07 31.43 0.45
CA PHE A 23 -3.92 30.74 -0.82
C PHE A 23 -3.36 29.32 -0.64
N LEU A 24 -2.34 29.14 0.20
CA LEU A 24 -1.74 27.82 0.48
C LEU A 24 -2.71 26.81 1.10
N ILE A 25 -3.70 27.28 1.85
CA ILE A 25 -4.69 26.41 2.51
C ILE A 25 -5.97 26.29 1.66
N VAL A 26 -6.54 27.43 1.24
CA VAL A 26 -7.83 27.48 0.55
C VAL A 26 -7.76 26.88 -0.86
N PHE A 27 -6.67 27.09 -1.59
CA PHE A 27 -6.54 26.57 -2.94
C PHE A 27 -6.54 25.02 -2.99
N PRO A 28 -5.73 24.30 -2.21
CA PRO A 28 -5.84 22.83 -2.15
C PRO A 28 -7.16 22.34 -1.56
N MET A 29 -7.74 23.07 -0.59
CA MET A 29 -9.09 22.76 -0.08
C MET A 29 -10.14 22.84 -1.18
N ALA A 30 -10.08 23.88 -2.03
CA ALA A 30 -10.99 24.00 -3.17
C ALA A 30 -10.86 22.82 -4.13
N PHE A 31 -9.61 22.36 -4.39
CA PHE A 31 -9.38 21.13 -5.15
C PHE A 31 -10.00 19.93 -4.46
N MET A 32 -9.79 19.79 -3.16
CA MET A 32 -10.37 18.67 -2.39
C MET A 32 -11.89 18.69 -2.40
N PHE A 33 -12.52 19.88 -2.30
CA PHE A 33 -13.97 20.03 -2.46
C PHE A 33 -14.44 19.61 -3.86
N VAL A 34 -13.78 20.10 -4.92
CA VAL A 34 -14.14 19.74 -6.30
C VAL A 34 -14.04 18.23 -6.51
N PHE A 35 -12.94 17.62 -6.12
CA PHE A 35 -12.76 16.18 -6.26
C PHE A 35 -13.66 15.38 -5.31
N GLY A 36 -13.86 15.83 -4.08
CA GLY A 36 -14.78 15.21 -3.13
C GLY A 36 -16.23 15.24 -3.62
N PHE A 37 -16.71 16.37 -4.16
CA PHE A 37 -18.05 16.42 -4.76
C PHE A 37 -18.16 15.63 -6.05
N ALA A 38 -17.12 15.64 -6.90
CA ALA A 38 -17.13 14.92 -8.16
C ALA A 38 -17.05 13.40 -7.98
N PHE A 39 -16.34 12.92 -6.96
CA PHE A 39 -15.96 11.51 -6.81
C PHE A 39 -16.27 10.93 -5.41
N GLY A 40 -16.56 11.73 -4.40
CA GLY A 40 -16.82 11.27 -3.04
C GLY A 40 -18.31 11.14 -2.72
N SER A 41 -19.17 11.93 -3.36
CA SER A 41 -20.62 11.91 -3.11
C SER A 41 -21.44 11.24 -4.20
N THR A 42 -20.79 10.66 -5.20
CA THR A 42 -21.52 9.78 -6.10
C THR A 42 -21.95 8.57 -5.29
N ASN A 43 -23.25 8.31 -5.21
CA ASN A 43 -23.84 7.09 -4.70
C ASN A 43 -23.39 5.85 -5.51
N THR A 44 -22.30 5.96 -6.28
CA THR A 44 -21.54 4.85 -6.87
C THR A 44 -20.80 4.05 -5.80
N ALA A 45 -20.83 4.48 -4.53
CA ALA A 45 -20.27 3.71 -3.42
C ALA A 45 -20.82 2.27 -3.39
N ASN A 46 -22.08 2.07 -3.81
CA ASN A 46 -22.73 0.77 -3.85
C ASN A 46 -23.12 0.34 -5.27
N GLU A 47 -22.51 0.89 -6.34
CA GLU A 47 -22.71 0.33 -7.67
C GLU A 47 -21.79 -0.88 -7.87
N PRO A 48 -22.32 -2.03 -8.34
CA PRO A 48 -21.51 -3.18 -8.66
C PRO A 48 -20.44 -2.84 -9.69
N MET A 49 -19.23 -3.35 -9.48
CA MET A 49 -18.16 -3.23 -10.46
C MET A 49 -18.34 -4.28 -11.54
N ASP A 50 -18.55 -3.87 -12.80
CA ASP A 50 -18.63 -4.78 -13.93
C ASP A 50 -17.25 -5.37 -14.23
N ILE A 51 -17.12 -6.70 -14.14
CA ILE A 51 -15.90 -7.44 -14.43
C ILE A 51 -16.21 -8.65 -15.30
N ALA A 52 -15.30 -9.02 -16.20
CA ALA A 52 -15.36 -10.32 -16.86
C ALA A 52 -14.43 -11.31 -16.15
N VAL A 53 -14.86 -12.56 -15.99
CA VAL A 53 -14.05 -13.63 -15.45
C VAL A 53 -13.87 -14.71 -16.49
N LEU A 54 -12.61 -15.00 -16.84
CA LEU A 54 -12.22 -16.10 -17.73
C LEU A 54 -11.57 -17.17 -16.85
N ASN A 55 -12.37 -18.16 -16.47
CA ASN A 55 -11.88 -19.27 -15.67
C ASN A 55 -11.43 -20.41 -16.60
N HIS A 56 -10.13 -20.68 -16.62
CA HIS A 56 -9.50 -21.78 -17.35
C HIS A 56 -9.09 -22.93 -16.41
N ASP A 57 -9.41 -22.84 -15.12
CA ASP A 57 -8.98 -23.82 -14.13
C ASP A 57 -9.56 -25.21 -14.40
N ASN A 58 -8.69 -26.20 -14.41
CA ASN A 58 -9.06 -27.59 -14.67
C ASN A 58 -9.51 -28.35 -13.40
N GLY A 59 -9.53 -27.69 -12.24
CA GLY A 59 -9.80 -28.32 -10.97
C GLY A 59 -8.62 -29.17 -10.46
N THR A 60 -8.84 -29.81 -9.31
CA THR A 60 -7.89 -30.73 -8.68
C THR A 60 -8.63 -31.75 -7.84
N THR A 61 -7.94 -32.84 -7.45
CA THR A 61 -8.48 -33.83 -6.52
C THR A 61 -7.83 -33.60 -5.15
N LEU A 62 -8.64 -33.36 -4.14
CA LEU A 62 -8.23 -33.43 -2.74
C LEU A 62 -8.57 -34.81 -2.17
N TYR A 63 -7.75 -35.28 -1.25
CA TYR A 63 -7.95 -36.57 -0.59
C TYR A 63 -8.30 -36.33 0.87
N TYR A 64 -9.51 -36.67 1.27
CA TYR A 64 -9.96 -36.69 2.67
C TYR A 64 -10.09 -38.14 3.12
N GLN A 65 -9.31 -38.54 4.11
CA GLN A 65 -9.33 -39.94 4.59
C GLN A 65 -9.20 -40.97 3.44
N ASN A 66 -8.33 -40.69 2.46
CA ASN A 66 -8.18 -41.47 1.23
C ASN A 66 -9.46 -41.51 0.30
N ILE A 67 -10.44 -40.65 0.54
CA ILE A 67 -11.58 -40.47 -0.35
C ILE A 67 -11.26 -39.30 -1.29
N PRO A 68 -11.20 -39.54 -2.61
CA PRO A 68 -10.95 -38.48 -3.58
C PRO A 68 -12.19 -37.60 -3.73
N GLU A 69 -12.01 -36.30 -3.68
CA GLU A 69 -13.02 -35.29 -3.97
C GLU A 69 -12.48 -34.33 -5.04
N GLU A 70 -13.22 -34.20 -6.15
CA GLU A 70 -12.88 -33.27 -7.21
C GLU A 70 -13.37 -31.87 -6.84
N ILE A 71 -12.45 -30.90 -6.80
CA ILE A 71 -12.73 -29.50 -6.46
C ILE A 71 -12.15 -28.59 -7.53
N ASN A 72 -12.93 -27.60 -7.96
CA ASN A 72 -12.46 -26.51 -8.80
C ASN A 72 -12.45 -25.21 -7.98
N PHE A 73 -11.27 -24.80 -7.52
CA PHE A 73 -11.08 -23.58 -6.74
C PHE A 73 -11.28 -22.32 -7.57
N GLY A 74 -11.10 -22.38 -8.90
CA GLY A 74 -11.41 -21.27 -9.80
C GLY A 74 -12.90 -21.00 -9.88
N ASP A 75 -13.73 -22.05 -9.94
CA ASP A 75 -15.18 -21.93 -9.89
C ASP A 75 -15.66 -21.43 -8.53
N ASN A 76 -15.07 -21.94 -7.45
CA ASN A 76 -15.39 -21.48 -6.10
C ASN A 76 -15.06 -19.99 -5.92
N PHE A 77 -13.89 -19.55 -6.37
CA PHE A 77 -13.51 -18.13 -6.34
C PHE A 77 -14.44 -17.27 -7.19
N THR A 78 -14.78 -17.73 -8.40
CA THR A 78 -15.71 -17.04 -9.29
C THR A 78 -17.12 -16.91 -8.67
N ASN A 79 -17.61 -17.96 -8.01
CA ASN A 79 -18.90 -17.94 -7.33
C ASN A 79 -18.86 -17.02 -6.10
N MET A 80 -17.78 -17.05 -5.35
CA MET A 80 -17.57 -16.09 -4.23
C MET A 80 -17.64 -14.65 -4.74
N LEU A 81 -16.98 -14.31 -5.86
CA LEU A 81 -17.04 -12.96 -6.43
C LEU A 81 -18.46 -12.53 -6.80
N LYS A 82 -19.31 -13.46 -7.29
CA LYS A 82 -20.73 -13.18 -7.60
C LYS A 82 -21.56 -12.90 -6.37
N ASP A 83 -21.24 -13.57 -5.25
CA ASP A 83 -22.03 -13.51 -4.03
C ASP A 83 -21.58 -12.40 -3.07
N LEU A 84 -20.38 -11.83 -3.28
CA LEU A 84 -19.88 -10.71 -2.49
C LEU A 84 -20.81 -9.50 -2.59
N LYS A 85 -21.17 -8.94 -1.42
CA LYS A 85 -22.05 -7.79 -1.30
C LYS A 85 -21.40 -6.66 -0.52
N TYR A 86 -21.90 -5.46 -0.74
CA TYR A 86 -21.60 -4.32 0.12
C TYR A 86 -22.19 -4.48 1.52
N GLU A 87 -21.85 -3.59 2.45
CA GLU A 87 -22.41 -3.57 3.82
C GLU A 87 -23.93 -3.54 3.90
N ASP A 88 -24.59 -2.99 2.87
CA ASP A 88 -26.04 -2.97 2.78
C ASP A 88 -26.66 -4.37 2.68
N ARG A 89 -25.83 -5.40 2.48
CA ARG A 89 -26.19 -6.82 2.31
C ARG A 89 -27.18 -7.09 1.17
N VAL A 90 -27.41 -6.12 0.33
CA VAL A 90 -28.36 -6.19 -0.80
C VAL A 90 -27.61 -6.07 -2.12
N THR A 91 -26.77 -5.07 -2.26
CA THR A 91 -26.05 -4.75 -3.50
C THR A 91 -24.80 -5.61 -3.66
N HIS A 92 -24.66 -6.29 -4.80
CA HIS A 92 -23.46 -7.08 -5.11
C HIS A 92 -22.25 -6.15 -5.31
N LEU A 93 -21.07 -6.61 -4.89
CA LEU A 93 -19.81 -5.89 -5.07
C LEU A 93 -19.34 -5.93 -6.52
N PHE A 94 -19.55 -7.07 -7.17
CA PHE A 94 -19.21 -7.29 -8.57
C PHE A 94 -20.42 -7.73 -9.37
N ASN A 95 -20.52 -7.24 -10.59
CA ASN A 95 -21.36 -7.81 -11.64
C ASN A 95 -20.46 -8.65 -12.55
N VAL A 96 -20.48 -9.96 -12.36
CA VAL A 96 -19.56 -10.90 -13.01
C VAL A 96 -20.12 -11.34 -14.34
N HIS A 97 -19.48 -10.94 -15.43
CA HIS A 97 -19.81 -11.36 -16.79
C HIS A 97 -19.02 -12.62 -17.17
N ASN A 98 -19.73 -13.70 -17.41
CA ASN A 98 -19.15 -14.95 -17.92
C ASN A 98 -19.28 -14.98 -19.45
N VAL A 99 -18.26 -14.50 -20.15
CA VAL A 99 -18.25 -14.31 -21.60
C VAL A 99 -16.96 -14.89 -22.22
N SER A 100 -16.93 -15.07 -23.53
CA SER A 100 -15.70 -15.48 -24.24
C SER A 100 -14.64 -14.37 -24.16
N GLU A 101 -13.37 -14.75 -24.34
CA GLU A 101 -12.23 -13.82 -24.26
C GLU A 101 -12.36 -12.68 -25.28
N ASP A 102 -12.77 -12.97 -26.52
CA ASP A 102 -12.97 -11.95 -27.55
C ASP A 102 -14.01 -10.92 -27.14
N LYS A 103 -15.13 -11.40 -26.56
CA LYS A 103 -16.21 -10.53 -26.10
C LYS A 103 -15.77 -9.72 -24.87
N ALA A 104 -15.02 -10.32 -23.94
CA ALA A 104 -14.47 -9.63 -22.79
C ALA A 104 -13.52 -8.48 -23.22
N ASN A 105 -12.65 -8.74 -24.20
CA ASN A 105 -11.76 -7.73 -24.76
C ASN A 105 -12.54 -6.59 -25.47
N ASP A 106 -13.61 -6.90 -26.19
CA ASP A 106 -14.48 -5.88 -26.82
C ASP A 106 -15.17 -5.01 -25.76
N MET A 107 -15.75 -5.63 -24.72
CA MET A 107 -16.37 -4.94 -23.60
C MET A 107 -15.36 -4.04 -22.84
N LEU A 108 -14.12 -4.53 -22.66
CA LEU A 108 -13.06 -3.76 -22.02
C LEU A 108 -12.68 -2.53 -22.86
N MET A 109 -12.53 -2.68 -24.18
CA MET A 109 -12.22 -1.56 -25.07
C MET A 109 -13.35 -0.52 -25.09
N LYS A 110 -14.60 -0.94 -24.94
CA LYS A 110 -15.78 -0.06 -24.85
C LYS A 110 -15.99 0.52 -23.46
N ARG A 111 -15.16 0.11 -22.47
CA ARG A 111 -15.31 0.48 -21.06
C ARG A 111 -16.66 0.06 -20.47
N GLU A 112 -17.25 -1.02 -20.96
CA GLU A 112 -18.45 -1.63 -20.41
C GLU A 112 -18.12 -2.48 -19.17
N ILE A 113 -16.86 -2.91 -19.02
CA ILE A 113 -16.32 -3.58 -17.84
C ILE A 113 -15.06 -2.89 -17.35
N ALA A 114 -14.81 -2.97 -16.06
CA ALA A 114 -13.64 -2.38 -15.41
C ALA A 114 -12.38 -3.20 -15.70
N CYS A 115 -12.47 -4.53 -15.69
CA CYS A 115 -11.33 -5.42 -15.94
C CYS A 115 -11.76 -6.82 -16.37
N ILE A 116 -10.77 -7.58 -16.84
CA ILE A 116 -10.87 -9.02 -17.10
C ILE A 116 -9.99 -9.73 -16.07
N LEU A 117 -10.57 -10.63 -15.31
CA LEU A 117 -9.87 -11.53 -14.41
C LEU A 117 -9.66 -12.86 -15.13
N ILE A 118 -8.41 -13.29 -15.28
CA ILE A 118 -8.05 -14.57 -15.91
C ILE A 118 -7.50 -15.49 -14.83
N ILE A 119 -8.16 -16.61 -14.64
CA ILE A 119 -7.76 -17.69 -13.73
C ILE A 119 -7.08 -18.77 -14.57
N PRO A 120 -5.81 -19.11 -14.31
CA PRO A 120 -5.05 -20.05 -15.13
C PRO A 120 -5.47 -21.49 -14.92
N GLU A 121 -5.11 -22.36 -15.87
CA GLU A 121 -5.47 -23.80 -15.90
C GLU A 121 -5.00 -24.59 -14.66
N ASN A 122 -3.90 -24.20 -14.07
CA ASN A 122 -3.29 -24.87 -12.91
C ASN A 122 -3.63 -24.22 -11.57
N PHE A 123 -4.65 -23.36 -11.51
CA PHE A 123 -5.01 -22.61 -10.32
C PHE A 123 -5.35 -23.51 -9.12
N SER A 124 -6.23 -24.49 -9.34
CA SER A 124 -6.59 -25.47 -8.30
C SER A 124 -5.41 -26.28 -7.80
N ASN A 125 -4.47 -26.64 -8.68
CA ASN A 125 -3.26 -27.37 -8.28
C ASN A 125 -2.35 -26.51 -7.39
N ALA A 126 -2.23 -25.20 -7.69
CA ALA A 126 -1.47 -24.28 -6.85
C ALA A 126 -2.14 -24.05 -5.47
N ILE A 127 -3.47 -23.98 -5.43
CA ILE A 127 -4.22 -23.93 -4.16
C ILE A 127 -4.02 -25.23 -3.37
N ARG A 128 -4.09 -26.40 -4.00
CA ARG A 128 -3.79 -27.69 -3.34
C ARG A 128 -2.38 -27.71 -2.77
N ALA A 129 -1.39 -27.27 -3.52
CA ALA A 129 0.00 -27.19 -3.04
C ALA A 129 0.13 -26.27 -1.81
N MET A 130 -0.56 -25.13 -1.81
CA MET A 130 -0.63 -24.19 -0.67
C MET A 130 -1.31 -24.80 0.55
N ILE A 131 -2.40 -25.56 0.36
CA ILE A 131 -3.08 -26.31 1.43
C ILE A 131 -2.12 -27.35 2.03
N ASN A 132 -1.50 -28.15 1.18
CA ASN A 132 -0.57 -29.20 1.62
C ASN A 132 0.64 -28.64 2.39
N GLU A 133 1.20 -27.52 1.91
CA GLU A 133 2.27 -26.81 2.62
C GLU A 133 1.80 -26.27 3.98
N THR A 134 0.59 -25.71 4.03
CA THR A 134 -0.01 -25.18 5.26
C THR A 134 -0.23 -26.29 6.29
N ILE A 135 -0.83 -27.41 5.87
CA ILE A 135 -1.05 -28.60 6.72
C ILE A 135 0.28 -29.14 7.21
N ARG A 136 1.24 -29.32 6.32
CA ARG A 136 2.57 -29.81 6.66
C ARG A 136 3.28 -28.93 7.69
N THR A 137 3.21 -27.61 7.50
CA THR A 137 3.80 -26.64 8.43
C THR A 137 3.12 -26.69 9.80
N GLU A 138 1.79 -26.77 9.83
CA GLU A 138 1.02 -26.85 11.08
C GLU A 138 1.34 -28.14 11.84
N ILE A 139 1.38 -29.28 11.15
CA ILE A 139 1.75 -30.57 11.73
C ILE A 139 3.17 -30.52 12.30
N THR A 140 4.15 -30.04 11.53
CA THR A 140 5.54 -30.00 11.98
C THR A 140 5.79 -29.01 13.10
N SER A 141 4.98 -27.94 13.21
CA SER A 141 5.07 -26.98 14.31
C SER A 141 4.42 -27.45 15.61
N ASN A 142 3.37 -28.30 15.52
CA ASN A 142 2.57 -28.75 16.65
C ASN A 142 2.56 -30.29 16.79
N ILE A 143 3.66 -30.92 16.38
CA ILE A 143 3.75 -32.39 16.28
C ILE A 143 3.43 -33.09 17.60
N GLY A 144 3.83 -32.51 18.73
CA GLY A 144 3.59 -33.07 20.06
C GLY A 144 2.11 -33.13 20.40
N GLU A 145 1.39 -32.02 20.24
CA GLU A 145 -0.06 -31.97 20.51
C GLU A 145 -0.84 -32.89 19.57
N MET A 146 -0.37 -33.02 18.34
CA MET A 146 -1.01 -33.85 17.34
C MET A 146 -0.85 -35.34 17.60
N ILE A 147 0.35 -35.80 17.99
CA ILE A 147 0.62 -37.18 18.38
C ILE A 147 -0.25 -37.57 19.60
N ILE A 148 -0.37 -36.68 20.59
CA ILE A 148 -1.26 -36.85 21.73
C ILE A 148 -2.73 -36.97 21.29
N GLY A 149 -3.16 -36.07 20.39
CA GLY A 149 -4.54 -36.08 19.86
C GLY A 149 -4.89 -37.33 19.06
N MET A 150 -3.92 -37.94 18.39
CA MET A 150 -4.06 -39.24 17.71
C MET A 150 -4.07 -40.44 18.67
N GLY A 151 -3.77 -40.23 19.95
CA GLY A 151 -3.65 -41.31 20.94
C GLY A 151 -2.46 -42.24 20.69
N ILE A 152 -1.45 -41.77 19.93
CA ILE A 152 -0.26 -42.55 19.59
C ILE A 152 0.85 -42.13 20.54
N THR A 153 1.38 -43.07 21.30
CA THR A 153 2.51 -42.86 22.21
C THR A 153 3.80 -43.50 21.69
N GLU A 154 3.66 -44.51 20.84
CA GLU A 154 4.79 -45.29 20.29
C GLU A 154 4.43 -45.83 18.91
N TRP A 155 5.37 -45.81 17.96
CA TRP A 155 5.20 -46.42 16.64
C TRP A 155 6.53 -46.87 16.03
N ASN A 156 6.46 -47.89 15.19
CA ASN A 156 7.60 -48.44 14.50
C ASN A 156 7.68 -47.95 13.07
N THR A 157 8.89 -47.59 12.65
CA THR A 157 9.23 -47.28 11.27
C THR A 157 10.42 -48.12 10.79
N THR A 158 10.84 -47.94 9.55
CA THR A 158 12.06 -48.57 9.03
C THR A 158 13.34 -48.07 9.72
N ASN A 159 13.27 -46.91 10.39
CA ASN A 159 14.42 -46.29 11.04
C ASN A 159 14.52 -46.63 12.53
N GLY A 160 13.51 -47.25 13.14
CA GLY A 160 13.47 -47.60 14.54
C GLY A 160 12.11 -47.38 15.19
N THR A 161 12.08 -47.45 16.53
CA THR A 161 10.87 -47.21 17.32
C THR A 161 10.85 -45.78 17.83
N TYR A 162 9.85 -45.04 17.43
CA TYR A 162 9.59 -43.68 17.96
C TYR A 162 8.71 -43.75 19.19
N TYR A 163 9.05 -42.95 20.20
CA TYR A 163 8.28 -42.74 21.42
C TYR A 163 8.16 -41.24 21.70
N TYR A 164 6.96 -40.77 21.98
CA TYR A 164 6.72 -39.38 22.35
C TYR A 164 6.42 -39.23 23.84
N ASP A 165 7.28 -38.46 24.54
CA ASP A 165 7.12 -38.12 25.94
C ASP A 165 6.34 -36.80 26.05
N ALA A 166 5.05 -36.87 26.42
CA ALA A 166 4.16 -35.74 26.57
C ALA A 166 4.50 -34.81 27.76
N GLU A 167 5.19 -35.35 28.80
CA GLU A 167 5.57 -34.54 29.97
C GLU A 167 6.73 -33.60 29.63
N ASN A 168 7.67 -34.06 28.82
CA ASN A 168 8.86 -33.31 28.43
C ASN A 168 8.74 -32.69 27.01
N ASN A 169 7.63 -32.93 26.31
CA ASN A 169 7.41 -32.50 24.93
C ASN A 169 8.58 -32.92 24.00
N THR A 170 9.05 -34.16 24.12
CA THR A 170 10.23 -34.65 23.46
C THR A 170 9.92 -35.95 22.72
N LEU A 171 10.35 -36.03 21.46
CA LEU A 171 10.31 -37.24 20.64
C LEU A 171 11.62 -37.99 20.77
N TYR A 172 11.56 -39.31 20.93
CA TYR A 172 12.71 -40.22 21.00
C TYR A 172 12.67 -41.23 19.86
N LEU A 173 13.83 -41.59 19.35
CA LEU A 173 14.04 -42.72 18.45
C LEU A 173 15.00 -43.69 19.14
N ASP A 174 14.55 -44.89 19.45
CA ASP A 174 15.35 -45.91 20.15
C ASP A 174 16.04 -45.33 21.41
N ASP A 175 15.30 -44.58 22.23
CA ASP A 175 15.74 -43.88 23.45
C ASP A 175 16.65 -42.63 23.24
N GLU A 176 16.95 -42.26 22.01
CA GLU A 176 17.70 -41.03 21.71
C GLU A 176 16.75 -39.88 21.34
N PRO A 177 16.93 -38.66 21.89
CA PRO A 177 16.05 -37.52 21.60
C PRO A 177 16.24 -37.06 20.15
N VAL A 178 15.12 -36.87 19.45
CA VAL A 178 15.07 -36.44 18.04
C VAL A 178 14.59 -35.01 17.92
N ASN A 179 15.21 -34.26 17.03
CA ASN A 179 14.74 -32.92 16.70
C ASN A 179 13.40 -33.00 15.92
N ILE A 180 12.36 -32.46 16.52
CA ILE A 180 11.01 -32.44 15.95
C ILE A 180 10.92 -31.57 14.67
N THR A 181 11.82 -30.60 14.50
CA THR A 181 11.82 -29.69 13.36
C THR A 181 12.16 -30.44 12.06
N GLY A 182 11.18 -30.55 11.16
CA GLY A 182 11.33 -31.25 9.88
C GLY A 182 11.11 -32.77 9.96
N PHE A 183 10.53 -33.25 11.07
CA PHE A 183 10.17 -34.64 11.26
C PHE A 183 9.21 -35.16 10.19
N THR A 184 9.49 -36.31 9.58
CA THR A 184 8.69 -36.90 8.49
C THR A 184 8.32 -38.37 8.70
N ASP A 185 8.85 -39.02 9.74
CA ASP A 185 8.72 -40.45 10.00
C ASP A 185 7.46 -40.79 10.83
N PHE A 186 6.30 -40.46 10.29
CA PHE A 186 5.00 -40.78 10.91
C PHE A 186 4.70 -42.28 10.85
N PRO A 187 3.78 -42.79 11.73
CA PRO A 187 3.29 -44.16 11.64
C PRO A 187 2.77 -44.48 10.22
N ALA A 188 2.91 -45.75 9.81
CA ALA A 188 2.63 -46.18 8.43
C ALA A 188 1.22 -45.80 7.88
N ASN A 189 0.25 -45.52 8.76
CA ASN A 189 -1.08 -45.09 8.38
C ASN A 189 -1.22 -43.57 8.22
N TYR A 190 -0.15 -42.83 8.50
CA TYR A 190 -0.14 -41.36 8.47
C TYR A 190 1.00 -40.88 7.59
N THR A 191 0.67 -40.30 6.46
CA THR A 191 1.64 -39.72 5.53
C THR A 191 1.42 -38.21 5.47
N LEU A 192 2.51 -37.44 5.57
CA LEU A 192 2.42 -36.00 5.31
C LEU A 192 2.01 -35.76 3.84
N PRO A 193 1.19 -34.75 3.58
CA PRO A 193 0.85 -34.41 2.22
C PRO A 193 2.12 -34.01 1.43
N GLU A 194 2.21 -34.49 0.20
CA GLU A 194 3.27 -34.06 -0.71
C GLU A 194 3.07 -32.59 -1.09
N VAL A 195 4.16 -31.82 -0.97
CA VAL A 195 4.17 -30.41 -1.40
C VAL A 195 4.73 -30.36 -2.81
N GLU A 196 3.83 -30.11 -3.76
CA GLU A 196 4.20 -29.90 -5.15
C GLU A 196 4.68 -28.44 -5.34
N ASN A 197 5.74 -28.25 -6.13
CA ASN A 197 6.19 -26.89 -6.47
C ASN A 197 5.41 -26.36 -7.67
N VAL A 198 4.12 -26.05 -7.43
CA VAL A 198 3.20 -25.51 -8.44
C VAL A 198 2.87 -24.06 -8.09
N THR A 199 3.09 -23.17 -9.04
CA THR A 199 2.71 -21.76 -8.94
C THR A 199 1.68 -21.43 -10.00
N ALA A 200 0.67 -20.62 -9.64
CA ALA A 200 -0.32 -20.09 -10.56
C ALA A 200 -0.37 -18.57 -10.43
N GLU A 201 -0.46 -17.88 -11.56
CA GLU A 201 -0.54 -16.43 -11.60
C GLU A 201 -1.92 -15.99 -12.14
N ILE A 202 -2.70 -15.34 -11.28
CA ILE A 202 -3.95 -14.68 -11.71
C ILE A 202 -3.58 -13.39 -12.43
N VAL A 203 -4.19 -13.20 -13.61
CA VAL A 203 -3.96 -11.99 -14.41
C VAL A 203 -5.20 -11.09 -14.35
N ILE A 204 -5.02 -9.82 -13.96
CA ILE A 204 -6.05 -8.79 -14.00
C ILE A 204 -5.68 -7.85 -15.15
N LYS A 205 -6.43 -7.96 -16.26
CA LYS A 205 -6.21 -7.19 -17.49
C LYS A 205 -7.18 -6.01 -17.53
N GLY A 206 -6.68 -4.79 -17.79
CA GLY A 206 -7.53 -3.61 -17.88
C GLY A 206 -6.81 -2.38 -18.40
N ASP A 207 -7.57 -1.30 -18.61
CA ASP A 207 -7.05 0.01 -19.02
C ASP A 207 -6.56 0.79 -17.80
N THR A 208 -5.24 0.93 -17.65
CA THR A 208 -4.63 1.65 -16.51
C THR A 208 -4.99 3.13 -16.44
N GLY A 209 -5.50 3.71 -17.52
CA GLY A 209 -6.05 5.07 -17.56
C GLY A 209 -7.53 5.15 -17.16
N TYR A 210 -8.19 4.01 -16.95
CA TYR A 210 -9.59 3.96 -16.56
C TYR A 210 -9.73 3.83 -15.04
N ILE A 211 -10.45 4.77 -14.42
CA ILE A 211 -10.54 4.87 -12.96
C ILE A 211 -11.18 3.63 -12.35
N GLU A 212 -12.24 3.10 -12.98
CA GLU A 212 -12.93 1.89 -12.51
C GLU A 212 -12.02 0.66 -12.55
N PHE A 213 -11.05 0.60 -13.47
CA PHE A 213 -10.03 -0.44 -13.48
C PHE A 213 -9.18 -0.40 -12.20
N GLY A 214 -8.69 0.78 -11.80
CA GLY A 214 -7.89 0.92 -10.57
C GLY A 214 -8.68 0.51 -9.32
N ARG A 215 -9.97 0.85 -9.26
CA ARG A 215 -10.90 0.44 -8.20
C ARG A 215 -11.08 -1.08 -8.19
N ALA A 216 -11.49 -1.67 -9.31
CA ALA A 216 -11.73 -3.11 -9.43
C ALA A 216 -10.46 -3.92 -9.14
N GLN A 217 -9.30 -3.50 -9.67
CA GLN A 217 -8.01 -4.16 -9.44
C GLN A 217 -7.66 -4.19 -7.95
N SER A 218 -7.78 -3.05 -7.25
CA SER A 218 -7.45 -2.95 -5.82
C SER A 218 -8.35 -3.84 -4.97
N VAL A 219 -9.64 -3.87 -5.29
CA VAL A 219 -10.62 -4.71 -4.60
C VAL A 219 -10.36 -6.19 -4.89
N LEU A 220 -10.17 -6.59 -6.16
CA LEU A 220 -9.90 -7.97 -6.54
C LEU A 220 -8.64 -8.54 -5.88
N ILE A 221 -7.56 -7.76 -5.82
CA ILE A 221 -6.32 -8.20 -5.17
C ILE A 221 -6.59 -8.49 -3.69
N LYS A 222 -7.32 -7.63 -2.99
CA LYS A 222 -7.61 -7.81 -1.57
C LYS A 222 -8.55 -8.99 -1.33
N VAL A 223 -9.59 -9.12 -2.15
CA VAL A 223 -10.52 -10.27 -2.10
C VAL A 223 -9.77 -11.58 -2.34
N PHE A 224 -8.82 -11.59 -3.28
CA PHE A 224 -8.01 -12.77 -3.55
C PHE A 224 -7.07 -13.11 -2.40
N GLU A 225 -6.43 -12.12 -1.77
CA GLU A 225 -5.60 -12.36 -0.58
C GLU A 225 -6.44 -12.91 0.58
N GLU A 226 -7.64 -12.39 0.79
CA GLU A 226 -8.54 -12.88 1.83
C GLU A 226 -9.02 -14.31 1.53
N TYR A 227 -9.35 -14.61 0.27
CA TYR A 227 -9.68 -15.97 -0.17
C TYR A 227 -8.57 -16.97 0.15
N LYS A 228 -7.32 -16.63 -0.16
CA LYS A 228 -6.16 -17.47 0.18
C LYS A 228 -5.99 -17.64 1.70
N ASN A 229 -6.18 -16.54 2.45
CA ASN A 229 -6.07 -16.58 3.91
C ASN A 229 -7.16 -17.43 4.55
N GLU A 230 -8.38 -17.37 4.01
CA GLU A 230 -9.50 -18.21 4.44
C GLU A 230 -9.20 -19.69 4.21
N ILE A 231 -8.72 -20.06 3.01
CA ILE A 231 -8.31 -21.44 2.71
C ILE A 231 -7.21 -21.91 3.66
N LYS A 232 -6.18 -21.10 3.90
CA LYS A 232 -5.11 -21.44 4.85
C LYS A 232 -5.65 -21.62 6.27
N ARG A 233 -6.56 -20.75 6.71
CA ARG A 233 -7.18 -20.87 8.04
C ARG A 233 -7.96 -22.16 8.17
N ASN A 234 -8.82 -22.46 7.19
CA ASN A 234 -9.60 -23.69 7.14
C ASN A 234 -8.70 -24.93 7.11
N ALA A 235 -7.61 -24.90 6.34
CA ALA A 235 -6.63 -25.97 6.31
C ALA A 235 -5.97 -26.22 7.67
N LYS A 236 -5.66 -25.16 8.43
CA LYS A 236 -5.09 -25.26 9.78
C LYS A 236 -6.08 -25.80 10.81
N GLU A 237 -7.30 -25.26 10.81
CA GLU A 237 -8.37 -25.64 11.75
C GLU A 237 -8.81 -27.10 11.55
N ASN A 238 -8.67 -27.63 10.35
CA ASN A 238 -9.12 -28.98 9.99
C ASN A 238 -7.97 -29.98 9.77
N VAL A 239 -6.79 -29.73 10.34
CA VAL A 239 -5.65 -30.67 10.24
C VAL A 239 -6.03 -32.06 10.79
N SER A 240 -6.84 -32.16 11.85
CA SER A 240 -7.34 -33.41 12.40
C SER A 240 -8.14 -34.25 11.40
N LEU A 241 -8.89 -33.60 10.51
CA LEU A 241 -9.67 -34.29 9.45
C LEU A 241 -8.78 -34.92 8.39
N TYR A 242 -7.63 -34.31 8.12
CA TYR A 242 -6.68 -34.86 7.15
C TYR A 242 -6.17 -36.25 7.54
N PHE A 243 -6.09 -36.52 8.87
CA PHE A 243 -5.64 -37.79 9.42
C PHE A 243 -6.78 -38.76 9.79
N GLY A 244 -8.04 -38.42 9.50
CA GLY A 244 -9.15 -39.31 9.73
C GLY A 244 -9.58 -39.49 11.19
N THR A 245 -9.26 -38.54 12.06
CA THR A 245 -9.53 -38.60 13.50
C THR A 245 -10.94 -38.14 13.87
N GLU A 246 -11.65 -37.40 13.01
CA GLU A 246 -13.03 -36.94 13.20
C GLU A 246 -13.93 -37.30 12.02
N LYS A 247 -15.20 -37.63 12.32
CA LYS A 247 -16.18 -38.11 11.35
C LYS A 247 -17.14 -37.03 10.81
N GLU A 248 -16.91 -35.75 11.06
CA GLU A 248 -17.79 -34.70 10.53
C GLU A 248 -17.29 -34.20 9.18
N TYR A 249 -18.22 -34.17 8.22
CA TYR A 249 -18.01 -33.57 6.91
C TYR A 249 -17.98 -32.05 7.08
N TYR A 250 -16.81 -31.46 6.94
CA TYR A 250 -16.67 -30.00 6.85
C TYR A 250 -16.46 -29.60 5.40
N ASP A 251 -17.26 -28.62 4.99
CA ASP A 251 -17.07 -27.95 3.73
C ASP A 251 -15.81 -27.08 3.85
N PHE A 252 -14.69 -27.48 3.22
CA PHE A 252 -13.41 -26.75 3.27
C PHE A 252 -13.50 -25.34 2.67
N VAL A 253 -14.60 -25.07 1.99
CA VAL A 253 -14.92 -23.75 1.44
C VAL A 253 -16.35 -23.40 1.89
N GLN A 254 -16.59 -23.36 3.19
CA GLN A 254 -17.70 -22.57 3.70
C GLN A 254 -17.31 -21.11 3.53
N SER A 255 -17.69 -20.53 2.42
CA SER A 255 -17.69 -19.09 2.22
C SER A 255 -18.75 -18.48 3.13
N GLU A 256 -18.48 -18.36 4.41
CA GLU A 256 -19.16 -17.35 5.20
C GLU A 256 -18.60 -16.01 4.70
N ILE A 257 -19.32 -15.40 3.75
CA ILE A 257 -18.98 -14.10 3.20
C ILE A 257 -19.17 -13.09 4.33
N LYS A 258 -18.12 -12.92 5.12
CA LYS A 258 -18.04 -11.76 5.99
C LYS A 258 -17.59 -10.60 5.11
N PRO A 259 -18.30 -9.46 5.12
CA PRO A 259 -17.82 -8.26 4.44
C PRO A 259 -16.37 -8.03 4.89
N ILE A 260 -15.48 -7.83 3.94
CA ILE A 260 -14.06 -7.58 4.26
C ILE A 260 -14.02 -6.28 5.04
N PRO A 261 -13.65 -6.29 6.34
CA PRO A 261 -13.66 -5.07 7.14
C PRO A 261 -12.83 -3.99 6.45
N GLY A 262 -13.45 -2.86 6.15
CA GLY A 262 -12.80 -1.68 5.60
C GLY A 262 -12.74 -1.58 4.07
N MET A 263 -13.45 -2.44 3.31
CA MET A 263 -13.61 -2.25 1.85
C MET A 263 -15.01 -1.77 1.44
N GLU A 264 -15.86 -1.62 2.37
CA GLU A 264 -17.31 -1.44 2.25
C GLU A 264 -17.69 -0.10 1.62
N SER A 265 -16.74 0.83 1.57
CA SER A 265 -16.99 2.19 1.07
C SER A 265 -15.79 2.84 0.38
N PHE A 266 -14.86 2.04 -0.17
CA PHE A 266 -13.70 2.61 -0.87
C PHE A 266 -14.14 3.37 -2.12
N THR A 267 -13.95 4.68 -2.10
CA THR A 267 -14.31 5.57 -3.20
C THR A 267 -13.06 6.00 -4.01
N ILE A 268 -13.30 6.49 -5.23
CA ILE A 268 -12.24 7.14 -6.03
C ILE A 268 -11.58 8.28 -5.22
N PHE A 269 -12.38 8.98 -4.40
CA PHE A 269 -11.89 10.03 -3.54
C PHE A 269 -10.93 9.54 -2.47
N ASP A 270 -11.14 8.34 -1.91
CA ASP A 270 -10.20 7.74 -0.94
C ASP A 270 -8.83 7.47 -1.55
N TYR A 271 -8.79 7.12 -2.84
CA TYR A 271 -7.53 7.00 -3.57
C TYR A 271 -6.88 8.35 -3.88
N GLN A 272 -7.70 9.39 -4.20
CA GLN A 272 -7.20 10.68 -4.65
C GLN A 272 -6.85 11.64 -3.51
N ALA A 273 -7.55 11.59 -2.37
CA ALA A 273 -7.35 12.53 -1.28
C ALA A 273 -5.88 12.60 -0.78
N PRO A 274 -5.15 11.49 -0.55
CA PRO A 274 -3.73 11.56 -0.21
C PRO A 274 -2.88 12.21 -1.29
N GLY A 275 -3.22 12.00 -2.56
CA GLY A 275 -2.53 12.65 -3.69
C GLY A 275 -2.77 14.15 -3.75
N ILE A 276 -3.99 14.61 -3.46
CA ILE A 276 -4.32 16.05 -3.36
C ILE A 276 -3.53 16.71 -2.23
N ILE A 277 -3.31 15.98 -1.12
CA ILE A 277 -2.45 16.48 -0.02
C ILE A 277 -1.01 16.66 -0.52
N VAL A 278 -0.47 15.71 -1.28
CA VAL A 278 0.89 15.84 -1.85
C VAL A 278 0.95 16.97 -2.88
N PHE A 279 -0.07 17.15 -3.71
CA PHE A 279 -0.20 18.32 -4.57
C PHE A 279 -0.16 19.63 -3.76
N ALA A 280 -0.87 19.69 -2.65
CA ALA A 280 -0.87 20.83 -1.75
C ALA A 280 0.53 21.12 -1.18
N LEU A 281 1.27 20.08 -0.81
CA LEU A 281 2.66 20.22 -0.38
C LEU A 281 3.56 20.75 -1.50
N LEU A 282 3.36 20.32 -2.75
CA LEU A 282 4.08 20.85 -3.92
C LEU A 282 3.73 22.32 -4.18
N MET A 283 2.50 22.77 -3.88
CA MET A 283 2.10 24.18 -3.99
C MET A 283 2.77 25.09 -2.94
N MET A 284 3.52 24.56 -1.99
CA MET A 284 4.40 25.36 -1.13
C MET A 284 5.67 25.85 -1.87
N VAL A 285 6.08 25.18 -2.96
CA VAL A 285 7.30 25.54 -3.73
C VAL A 285 7.31 27.02 -4.16
N PRO A 286 6.24 27.57 -4.80
CA PRO A 286 6.16 29.00 -5.14
C PRO A 286 6.34 29.94 -3.96
N ALA A 287 5.73 29.61 -2.82
CA ALA A 287 5.76 30.45 -1.62
C ALA A 287 7.17 30.47 -0.99
N VAL A 288 7.81 29.32 -0.88
CA VAL A 288 9.19 29.19 -0.37
C VAL A 288 10.18 29.88 -1.30
N ALA A 289 10.09 29.59 -2.61
CA ALA A 289 10.99 30.19 -3.60
C ALA A 289 10.80 31.71 -3.68
N GLY A 290 9.55 32.20 -3.63
CA GLY A 290 9.23 33.62 -3.62
C GLY A 290 9.77 34.34 -2.40
N THR A 291 9.62 33.75 -1.21
CA THR A 291 10.14 34.33 0.04
C THR A 291 11.68 34.47 -0.01
N LEU A 292 12.37 33.43 -0.43
CA LEU A 292 13.83 33.46 -0.55
C LEU A 292 14.31 34.41 -1.65
N ALA A 293 13.63 34.44 -2.79
CA ALA A 293 13.96 35.36 -3.88
C ALA A 293 13.74 36.81 -3.45
N ARG A 294 12.71 37.11 -2.67
CA ARG A 294 12.43 38.44 -2.09
C ARG A 294 13.55 38.88 -1.13
N GLU A 295 14.04 37.96 -0.30
CA GLU A 295 15.20 38.24 0.59
C GLU A 295 16.45 38.59 -0.21
N CYS A 296 16.67 37.93 -1.36
CA CYS A 296 17.76 38.24 -2.28
C CYS A 296 17.54 39.62 -2.92
N GLU A 297 16.35 39.89 -3.45
CA GLU A 297 15.99 41.12 -4.17
C GLU A 297 16.09 42.38 -3.27
N LYS A 298 15.72 42.27 -2.01
CA LYS A 298 15.78 43.36 -1.04
C LYS A 298 17.17 43.56 -0.42
N GLY A 299 18.17 42.79 -0.76
CA GLY A 299 19.51 42.84 -0.22
C GLY A 299 19.63 42.47 1.27
N THR A 300 18.54 41.89 1.85
CA THR A 300 18.55 41.40 3.24
C THR A 300 19.57 40.29 3.45
N LEU A 301 19.79 39.48 2.42
CA LEU A 301 20.79 38.42 2.41
C LEU A 301 22.22 38.96 2.56
N GLU A 302 22.54 40.11 1.95
CA GLU A 302 23.86 40.75 2.07
C GLU A 302 24.13 41.22 3.51
N ARG A 303 23.10 41.78 4.15
CA ARG A 303 23.19 42.17 5.58
C ARG A 303 23.39 40.98 6.50
N LEU A 304 22.79 39.84 6.17
CA LEU A 304 22.94 38.59 6.88
C LEU A 304 24.37 38.00 6.70
N LYS A 305 24.96 38.14 5.50
CA LYS A 305 26.39 37.81 5.30
C LYS A 305 27.32 38.55 6.22
N LEU A 306 27.08 39.84 6.43
CA LEU A 306 27.88 40.67 7.35
C LEU A 306 27.81 40.23 8.82
N SER A 307 26.74 39.49 9.21
CA SER A 307 26.55 38.96 10.57
C SER A 307 27.30 37.65 10.86
N LYS A 308 28.23 37.20 10.01
CA LYS A 308 28.95 35.91 10.10
C LYS A 308 28.00 34.71 10.24
N MET A 309 26.86 34.72 9.55
CA MET A 309 25.89 33.66 9.54
C MET A 309 26.25 32.64 8.45
N SER A 310 26.17 31.34 8.77
CA SER A 310 26.41 30.31 7.80
C SER A 310 25.19 30.16 6.83
N SER A 311 25.45 29.73 5.59
CA SER A 311 24.39 29.36 4.65
C SER A 311 23.43 28.32 5.24
N PHE A 312 23.98 27.39 6.04
CA PHE A 312 23.19 26.35 6.72
C PHE A 312 22.25 26.99 7.77
N ASP A 313 22.70 27.94 8.60
CA ASP A 313 21.84 28.61 9.60
C ASP A 313 20.65 29.30 8.93
N LEU A 314 20.87 29.96 7.79
CA LEU A 314 19.82 30.66 7.06
C LEU A 314 18.80 29.65 6.50
N LEU A 315 19.28 28.64 5.82
CA LEU A 315 18.43 27.72 5.08
C LEU A 315 17.70 26.76 6.01
N PHE A 316 18.37 26.28 7.07
CA PHE A 316 17.74 25.50 8.11
C PHE A 316 16.74 26.31 8.94
N GLY A 317 17.05 27.58 9.19
CA GLY A 317 16.12 28.52 9.84
C GLY A 317 14.87 28.80 9.01
N THR A 318 14.97 28.74 7.68
CA THR A 318 13.83 28.85 6.76
C THR A 318 13.02 27.54 6.70
N LEU A 319 13.68 26.38 6.82
CA LEU A 319 13.04 25.08 6.77
C LEU A 319 12.02 24.89 7.91
N LEU A 320 12.36 25.28 9.14
CA LEU A 320 11.52 25.05 10.33
C LEU A 320 10.13 25.68 10.24
N PRO A 321 9.95 26.98 9.89
CA PRO A 321 8.64 27.59 9.74
C PRO A 321 7.78 26.90 8.67
N TRP A 322 8.37 26.58 7.53
CA TRP A 322 7.68 25.95 6.44
C TRP A 322 7.32 24.49 6.72
N SER A 323 8.15 23.76 7.48
CA SER A 323 7.81 22.40 7.94
C SER A 323 6.61 22.41 8.90
N LEU A 324 6.49 23.43 9.75
CA LEU A 324 5.32 23.61 10.60
C LEU A 324 4.06 23.88 9.76
N ILE A 325 4.17 24.72 8.74
CA ILE A 325 3.05 24.97 7.80
C ILE A 325 2.68 23.69 7.06
N ALA A 326 3.64 22.88 6.61
CA ALA A 326 3.36 21.58 5.99
C ALA A 326 2.58 20.66 6.93
N ALA A 327 2.97 20.55 8.20
CA ALA A 327 2.26 19.75 9.20
C ALA A 327 0.82 20.23 9.38
N VAL A 328 0.63 21.54 9.56
CA VAL A 328 -0.70 22.15 9.71
C VAL A 328 -1.56 21.93 8.46
N GLN A 329 -0.98 22.09 7.27
CA GLN A 329 -1.66 21.88 5.99
C GLN A 329 -2.13 20.42 5.84
N VAL A 330 -1.30 19.45 6.16
CA VAL A 330 -1.66 18.03 6.12
C VAL A 330 -2.82 17.73 7.05
N VAL A 331 -2.77 18.23 8.30
CA VAL A 331 -3.86 18.04 9.27
C VAL A 331 -5.17 18.65 8.77
N ILE A 332 -5.12 19.90 8.30
CA ILE A 332 -6.33 20.59 7.81
C ILE A 332 -6.92 19.84 6.60
N LEU A 333 -6.08 19.41 5.66
CA LEU A 333 -6.56 18.74 4.45
C LEU A 333 -7.13 17.36 4.74
N PHE A 334 -6.54 16.60 5.69
CA PHE A 334 -7.17 15.35 6.13
C PHE A 334 -8.49 15.58 6.87
N LEU A 335 -8.60 16.62 7.68
CA LEU A 335 -9.88 16.97 8.31
C LEU A 335 -10.93 17.32 7.26
N VAL A 336 -10.56 18.08 6.23
CA VAL A 336 -11.47 18.37 5.10
C VAL A 336 -11.81 17.11 4.33
N ALA A 337 -10.84 16.21 4.07
CA ALA A 337 -11.09 14.95 3.40
C ALA A 337 -12.09 14.09 4.18
N LEU A 338 -11.96 13.99 5.50
CA LEU A 338 -12.92 13.27 6.37
C LEU A 338 -14.33 13.87 6.28
N LEU A 339 -14.45 15.21 6.26
CA LEU A 339 -15.74 15.88 6.08
C LEU A 339 -16.35 15.63 4.70
N MET A 340 -15.51 15.33 3.70
CA MET A 340 -15.94 15.04 2.32
C MET A 340 -16.19 13.54 2.07
N GLY A 341 -16.13 12.72 3.11
CA GLY A 341 -16.42 11.28 3.01
C GLY A 341 -15.18 10.42 2.77
N PHE A 342 -13.98 10.88 3.12
CA PHE A 342 -12.79 10.02 3.13
C PHE A 342 -12.89 8.96 4.22
N HIS A 343 -12.74 7.69 3.84
CA HIS A 343 -12.81 6.56 4.76
C HIS A 343 -11.42 6.24 5.33
N TRP A 344 -11.22 6.64 6.57
CA TRP A 344 -9.96 6.40 7.28
C TRP A 344 -9.88 4.96 7.79
N GLN A 345 -9.02 4.12 7.20
CA GLN A 345 -8.86 2.70 7.58
C GLN A 345 -7.79 2.46 8.66
N GLY A 346 -6.89 3.41 8.86
CA GLY A 346 -5.85 3.30 9.88
C GLY A 346 -6.35 3.59 11.29
N GLY A 347 -5.75 2.95 12.31
CA GLY A 347 -5.99 3.28 13.72
C GLY A 347 -5.29 4.59 14.14
N ASN A 348 -5.31 4.92 15.44
CA ASN A 348 -4.77 6.18 15.99
C ASN A 348 -3.29 6.44 15.64
N LEU A 349 -2.48 5.38 15.50
CA LEU A 349 -1.07 5.50 15.09
C LEU A 349 -0.93 6.05 13.66
N SER A 350 -1.87 5.73 12.80
CA SER A 350 -1.84 6.17 11.40
C SER A 350 -1.93 7.69 11.24
N ILE A 351 -2.57 8.39 12.17
CA ILE A 351 -2.66 9.86 12.18
C ILE A 351 -1.26 10.47 12.38
N ILE A 352 -0.52 9.95 13.35
CA ILE A 352 0.85 10.41 13.64
C ILE A 352 1.76 10.12 12.45
N LEU A 353 1.65 8.93 11.87
CA LEU A 353 2.42 8.53 10.70
C LEU A 353 2.09 9.39 9.48
N ALA A 354 0.82 9.64 9.20
CA ALA A 354 0.38 10.49 8.09
C ALA A 354 0.93 11.92 8.20
N VAL A 355 0.89 12.51 9.40
CA VAL A 355 1.50 13.83 9.65
C VAL A 355 3.03 13.78 9.48
N GLY A 356 3.69 12.76 10.00
CA GLY A 356 5.14 12.56 9.84
C GLY A 356 5.56 12.42 8.37
N ILE A 357 4.84 11.60 7.60
CA ILE A 357 5.04 11.43 6.16
C ILE A 357 4.84 12.78 5.45
N GLY A 358 3.77 13.49 5.78
CA GLY A 358 3.48 14.81 5.22
C GLY A 358 4.56 15.85 5.52
N ILE A 359 5.16 15.83 6.71
CA ILE A 359 6.29 16.71 7.06
C ILE A 359 7.50 16.41 6.17
N ILE A 360 7.86 15.14 5.97
CA ILE A 360 8.99 14.78 5.11
C ILE A 360 8.72 15.20 3.66
N GLY A 361 7.50 14.94 3.13
CA GLY A 361 7.09 15.42 1.81
C GLY A 361 7.10 16.95 1.69
N GLY A 362 6.71 17.66 2.75
CA GLY A 362 6.81 19.11 2.85
C GLY A 362 8.26 19.61 2.82
N ILE A 363 9.17 18.95 3.53
CA ILE A 363 10.60 19.26 3.49
C ILE A 363 11.17 19.07 2.08
N ALA A 364 10.71 18.04 1.33
CA ALA A 364 11.06 17.87 -0.08
C ALA A 364 10.61 19.08 -0.91
N SER A 365 9.38 19.57 -0.70
CA SER A 365 8.84 20.75 -1.42
C SER A 365 9.60 22.03 -1.05
N ILE A 366 9.94 22.22 0.22
CA ILE A 366 10.79 23.33 0.68
C ILE A 366 12.15 23.26 0.01
N SER A 367 12.74 22.07 -0.10
CA SER A 367 14.04 21.83 -0.74
C SER A 367 13.99 22.16 -2.25
N LEU A 368 12.91 21.81 -2.93
CA LEU A 368 12.70 22.23 -4.33
C LEU A 368 12.53 23.73 -4.46
N GLY A 369 11.77 24.37 -3.54
CA GLY A 369 11.63 25.82 -3.48
C GLY A 369 12.96 26.53 -3.29
N LEU A 370 13.84 25.98 -2.45
CA LEU A 370 15.20 26.44 -2.24
C LEU A 370 16.04 26.32 -3.54
N LEU A 371 15.93 25.20 -4.22
CA LEU A 371 16.62 24.97 -5.48
C LEU A 371 16.16 25.97 -6.57
N VAL A 372 14.85 26.20 -6.70
CA VAL A 372 14.31 27.20 -7.62
C VAL A 372 14.81 28.61 -7.29
N ALA A 373 14.80 28.98 -5.99
CA ALA A 373 15.29 30.29 -5.51
C ALA A 373 16.76 30.54 -5.85
N ALA A 374 17.56 29.48 -5.97
CA ALA A 374 18.98 29.60 -6.35
C ALA A 374 19.18 30.16 -7.77
N PHE A 375 18.21 29.96 -8.66
CA PHE A 375 18.33 30.33 -10.10
C PHE A 375 17.48 31.53 -10.49
N VAL A 376 16.47 31.92 -9.71
CA VAL A 376 15.59 33.06 -10.05
C VAL A 376 16.10 34.38 -9.43
N LYS A 377 15.91 35.50 -10.12
CA LYS A 377 16.43 36.81 -9.71
C LYS A 377 15.45 37.65 -8.90
N SER A 378 14.16 37.39 -8.98
CA SER A 378 13.13 38.19 -8.29
C SER A 378 11.99 37.32 -7.78
N GLU A 379 11.25 37.84 -6.81
CA GLU A 379 10.04 37.20 -6.26
C GLU A 379 9.03 36.88 -7.36
N LYS A 380 8.82 37.80 -8.31
CA LYS A 380 7.90 37.61 -9.44
C LYS A 380 8.29 36.42 -10.32
N HIS A 381 9.59 36.30 -10.64
CA HIS A 381 10.08 35.14 -11.42
C HIS A 381 9.94 33.83 -10.63
N ALA A 382 10.20 33.85 -9.33
CA ALA A 382 10.05 32.67 -8.48
C ALA A 382 8.59 32.18 -8.47
N THR A 383 7.66 33.08 -8.22
CA THR A 383 6.23 32.75 -8.13
C THR A 383 5.61 32.35 -9.48
N THR A 384 6.19 32.78 -10.60
CA THR A 384 5.72 32.38 -11.94
C THR A 384 6.33 31.04 -12.38
N LEU A 385 7.63 30.83 -12.15
CA LEU A 385 8.34 29.62 -12.61
C LEU A 385 8.01 28.38 -11.75
N SER A 386 7.86 28.55 -10.45
CA SER A 386 7.65 27.43 -9.54
C SER A 386 6.39 26.62 -9.83
N PRO A 387 5.22 27.19 -10.14
CA PRO A 387 4.04 26.40 -10.51
C PRO A 387 4.23 25.60 -11.80
N ILE A 388 5.01 26.13 -12.75
CA ILE A 388 5.35 25.44 -14.02
C ILE A 388 6.13 24.17 -13.76
N ILE A 389 6.86 24.09 -12.65
CA ILE A 389 7.57 22.88 -12.21
C ILE A 389 6.69 22.04 -11.31
N ALA A 390 6.04 22.64 -10.30
CA ALA A 390 5.32 21.93 -9.25
C ALA A 390 4.04 21.23 -9.75
N VAL A 391 3.31 21.86 -10.69
CA VAL A 391 2.06 21.28 -11.21
C VAL A 391 2.34 20.02 -12.05
N PRO A 392 3.20 20.04 -13.08
CA PRO A 392 3.54 18.82 -13.80
C PRO A 392 4.16 17.74 -12.89
N MET A 393 4.98 18.14 -11.90
CA MET A 393 5.55 17.22 -10.93
C MET A 393 4.46 16.44 -10.18
N SER A 394 3.37 17.11 -9.79
CA SER A 394 2.26 16.44 -9.08
C SER A 394 1.59 15.34 -9.92
N PHE A 395 1.51 15.52 -11.23
CA PHE A 395 1.01 14.48 -12.14
C PHE A 395 2.03 13.35 -12.29
N LEU A 396 3.31 13.68 -12.47
CA LEU A 396 4.39 12.71 -12.64
C LEU A 396 4.61 11.79 -11.42
N VAL A 397 4.23 12.22 -10.23
CA VAL A 397 4.34 11.39 -9.01
C VAL A 397 3.04 10.65 -8.68
N GLY A 398 2.03 10.69 -9.56
CA GLY A 398 0.79 9.93 -9.38
C GLY A 398 -0.15 10.51 -8.34
N SER A 399 -0.12 11.84 -8.09
CA SER A 399 -1.01 12.47 -7.10
C SER A 399 -2.48 12.29 -7.44
N PHE A 400 -2.87 12.37 -8.70
CA PHE A 400 -4.28 12.36 -9.13
C PHE A 400 -4.72 11.04 -9.76
N PHE A 401 -3.82 10.37 -10.47
CA PHE A 401 -4.12 9.17 -11.24
C PHE A 401 -3.05 8.10 -10.99
N PRO A 402 -3.40 6.81 -11.06
CA PRO A 402 -2.42 5.75 -11.06
C PRO A 402 -1.52 5.88 -12.30
N LEU A 403 -0.22 5.74 -12.09
CA LEU A 403 0.77 5.84 -13.18
C LEU A 403 1.00 4.45 -13.78
N PRO A 404 1.24 4.37 -15.10
CA PRO A 404 1.61 3.12 -15.75
C PRO A 404 2.96 2.62 -15.20
N LYS A 405 3.13 1.30 -15.12
CA LYS A 405 4.37 0.68 -14.66
C LYS A 405 5.50 0.99 -15.65
N ALA A 406 6.54 1.67 -15.18
CA ALA A 406 7.75 2.01 -15.92
C ALA A 406 8.98 1.64 -15.11
N VAL A 407 9.21 0.32 -14.96
CA VAL A 407 10.26 -0.24 -14.10
C VAL A 407 11.63 0.03 -14.70
N ILE A 408 12.53 0.63 -13.93
CA ILE A 408 13.94 0.87 -14.30
C ILE A 408 14.93 0.05 -13.46
N GLY A 409 14.45 -0.62 -12.41
CA GLY A 409 15.28 -1.46 -11.57
C GLY A 409 14.50 -2.08 -10.41
N TYR A 410 15.22 -2.76 -9.53
CA TYR A 410 14.67 -3.36 -8.31
C TYR A 410 15.52 -2.96 -7.11
N ILE A 411 14.90 -2.58 -6.00
CA ILE A 411 15.55 -2.26 -4.73
C ILE A 411 14.86 -3.09 -3.64
N ASN A 412 15.61 -3.96 -2.96
CA ASN A 412 15.10 -4.89 -1.94
C ASN A 412 13.86 -5.71 -2.40
N GLY A 413 13.91 -6.21 -3.65
CA GLY A 413 12.82 -7.01 -4.21
C GLY A 413 11.58 -6.21 -4.66
N LYS A 414 11.53 -4.89 -4.43
CA LYS A 414 10.46 -4.01 -4.90
C LYS A 414 10.88 -3.35 -6.22
N SER A 415 9.96 -3.27 -7.19
CA SER A 415 10.19 -2.59 -8.46
C SER A 415 10.39 -1.10 -8.23
N PHE A 416 11.45 -0.54 -8.83
CA PHE A 416 11.74 0.89 -8.82
C PHE A 416 11.35 1.50 -10.17
N GLN A 417 10.40 2.43 -10.14
CA GLN A 417 9.81 3.05 -11.32
C GLN A 417 10.54 4.34 -11.69
N VAL A 418 10.37 4.81 -12.93
CA VAL A 418 10.95 6.09 -13.38
C VAL A 418 10.57 7.26 -12.47
N TYR A 419 9.35 7.30 -11.98
CA TYR A 419 8.85 8.37 -11.11
C TYR A 419 9.25 8.21 -9.63
N ASP A 420 9.79 7.06 -9.23
CA ASP A 420 10.30 6.82 -7.87
C ASP A 420 11.60 7.58 -7.57
N VAL A 421 12.20 8.23 -8.58
CA VAL A 421 13.32 9.17 -8.38
C VAL A 421 12.87 10.45 -7.65
N PHE A 422 11.57 10.71 -7.56
CA PHE A 422 11.01 11.86 -6.88
C PHE A 422 10.51 11.50 -5.49
N PRO A 423 10.87 12.24 -4.43
CA PRO A 423 10.46 11.93 -3.07
C PRO A 423 8.92 11.93 -2.89
N TRP A 424 8.20 12.73 -3.66
CA TRP A 424 6.73 12.82 -3.57
C TRP A 424 6.01 11.58 -4.09
N ALA A 425 6.60 10.78 -4.99
CA ALA A 425 6.03 9.49 -5.39
C ALA A 425 5.93 8.54 -4.18
N HIS A 426 7.00 8.47 -3.40
CA HIS A 426 7.00 7.69 -2.16
C HIS A 426 6.09 8.30 -1.08
N THR A 427 5.98 9.64 -1.03
CA THR A 427 5.06 10.33 -0.11
C THR A 427 3.60 9.98 -0.43
N VAL A 428 3.21 10.00 -1.71
CA VAL A 428 1.84 9.60 -2.15
C VAL A 428 1.56 8.15 -1.77
N ASN A 429 2.50 7.24 -2.09
CA ASN A 429 2.33 5.81 -1.81
C ASN A 429 2.26 5.52 -0.30
N ALA A 430 3.08 6.19 0.51
CA ALA A 430 3.02 6.05 1.96
C ALA A 430 1.72 6.61 2.55
N LEU A 431 1.25 7.78 2.08
CA LEU A 431 -0.02 8.37 2.50
C LEU A 431 -1.23 7.56 2.02
N ARG A 432 -1.14 6.82 0.93
CA ARG A 432 -2.17 5.84 0.53
C ARG A 432 -2.11 4.59 1.39
N SER A 433 -0.93 4.07 1.66
CA SER A 433 -0.77 2.82 2.43
C SER A 433 -1.36 2.93 3.84
N VAL A 434 -1.06 4.00 4.58
CA VAL A 434 -1.41 4.10 5.99
C VAL A 434 -2.86 4.51 6.23
N PRO A 435 -3.34 5.71 5.83
CA PRO A 435 -4.72 6.12 6.13
C PRO A 435 -5.77 5.46 5.21
N THR A 436 -5.43 5.15 3.95
CA THR A 436 -6.40 4.62 2.99
C THR A 436 -6.52 3.10 3.05
N PHE A 437 -5.39 2.38 3.19
CA PHE A 437 -5.38 0.92 3.20
C PHE A 437 -5.11 0.29 4.58
N GLY A 438 -4.84 1.10 5.61
CA GLY A 438 -4.49 0.60 6.94
C GLY A 438 -3.19 -0.24 6.97
N ASN A 439 -2.36 -0.14 5.93
CA ASN A 439 -1.13 -0.91 5.82
C ASN A 439 0.06 -0.12 6.39
N TYR A 440 0.72 -0.69 7.38
CA TYR A 440 1.85 -0.08 8.09
C TYR A 440 3.22 -0.51 7.55
N ASP A 441 3.30 -1.40 6.55
CA ASP A 441 4.58 -1.73 5.86
C ASP A 441 4.98 -0.61 4.89
N ILE A 442 5.37 0.51 5.47
CA ILE A 442 5.79 1.72 4.74
C ILE A 442 7.28 1.99 4.84
N SER A 443 8.05 1.09 5.45
CA SER A 443 9.48 1.27 5.72
C SER A 443 10.26 1.64 4.45
N TYR A 444 9.99 0.96 3.35
CA TYR A 444 10.58 1.26 2.05
C TYR A 444 10.30 2.70 1.59
N TYR A 445 9.04 3.13 1.63
CA TYR A 445 8.65 4.47 1.19
C TYR A 445 9.26 5.56 2.08
N VAL A 446 9.25 5.36 3.41
CA VAL A 446 9.82 6.32 4.37
C VAL A 446 11.33 6.46 4.19
N VAL A 447 12.05 5.37 4.00
CA VAL A 447 13.49 5.39 3.77
C VAL A 447 13.80 6.09 2.45
N MET A 448 13.15 5.70 1.36
CA MET A 448 13.40 6.28 0.03
C MET A 448 13.06 7.77 -0.02
N MET A 449 11.88 8.19 0.47
CA MET A 449 11.55 9.62 0.50
C MET A 449 12.50 10.43 1.37
N SER A 450 12.99 9.86 2.49
CA SER A 450 13.94 10.56 3.38
C SER A 450 15.30 10.76 2.70
N ILE A 451 15.84 9.73 2.04
CA ILE A 451 17.10 9.79 1.30
C ILE A 451 16.99 10.82 0.17
N LEU A 452 15.95 10.70 -0.67
CA LEU A 452 15.75 11.60 -1.81
C LEU A 452 15.52 13.06 -1.36
N THR A 453 14.78 13.27 -0.27
CA THR A 453 14.58 14.59 0.33
C THR A 453 15.91 15.17 0.83
N ALA A 454 16.75 14.37 1.49
CA ALA A 454 18.06 14.80 1.94
C ALA A 454 18.98 15.18 0.77
N ILE A 455 18.99 14.39 -0.31
CA ILE A 455 19.74 14.70 -1.54
C ILE A 455 19.25 16.03 -2.14
N LEU A 456 17.95 16.21 -2.26
CA LEU A 456 17.35 17.42 -2.82
C LEU A 456 17.64 18.65 -1.94
N PHE A 457 17.62 18.49 -0.63
CA PHE A 457 17.96 19.55 0.33
C PHE A 457 19.43 19.96 0.25
N ILE A 458 20.34 18.99 0.19
CA ILE A 458 21.77 19.25 0.03
C ILE A 458 22.02 19.95 -1.32
N ALA A 459 21.42 19.48 -2.41
CA ALA A 459 21.52 20.11 -3.72
C ALA A 459 21.03 21.57 -3.67
N GLY A 460 19.87 21.80 -3.03
CA GLY A 460 19.33 23.14 -2.81
C GLY A 460 20.29 24.06 -2.06
N ILE A 461 20.87 23.58 -0.93
CA ILE A 461 21.87 24.33 -0.16
C ILE A 461 23.08 24.68 -1.01
N VAL A 462 23.65 23.71 -1.71
CA VAL A 462 24.87 23.89 -2.53
C VAL A 462 24.61 24.89 -3.65
N CYS A 463 23.51 24.71 -4.40
CA CYS A 463 23.17 25.61 -5.49
C CYS A 463 22.86 27.03 -4.99
N PHE A 464 22.10 27.17 -3.92
CA PHE A 464 21.78 28.47 -3.35
C PHE A 464 23.02 29.15 -2.79
N SER A 465 23.87 28.44 -2.07
CA SER A 465 25.13 28.96 -1.53
C SER A 465 26.06 29.45 -2.64
N LYS A 466 26.20 28.64 -3.73
CA LYS A 466 27.08 28.99 -4.86
C LYS A 466 26.56 30.19 -5.65
N ASN A 467 25.26 30.25 -5.90
CA ASN A 467 24.69 31.23 -6.83
C ASN A 467 24.23 32.53 -6.15
N ARG A 468 23.96 32.49 -4.82
CA ARG A 468 23.38 33.63 -4.08
C ARG A 468 24.21 34.10 -2.89
N LEU A 469 25.03 33.24 -2.31
CA LEU A 469 25.80 33.58 -1.10
C LEU A 469 27.29 33.80 -1.33
N LYS A 470 27.87 33.23 -2.42
CA LYS A 470 29.23 33.63 -2.78
C LYS A 470 29.20 35.06 -3.35
N ALA A 471 29.92 35.98 -2.75
CA ALA A 471 30.24 37.27 -3.38
C ALA A 471 31.12 37.03 -4.61
N GLU A 472 30.86 37.75 -5.67
CA GLU A 472 31.85 38.00 -6.72
C GLU A 472 33.07 38.67 -6.11
#